data_cb3b4da7ec0c346da0a9b70e68b21767
#
_entry.id   cb3b4da7ec0c346da0a9b70e68b21767
#
_cell.length_a   1.000
_cell.length_b   1.000
_cell.length_c   1.000
_cell.angle_alpha   90.00
_cell.angle_beta   90.00
_cell.angle_gamma   90.00
#
_symmetry.space_group_name_H-M   'P 1'
#
loop_
_entity.id
_entity.type
_entity.pdbx_description
1 polymer ?
#
loop_
_entity_poly.entity_id
_entity_poly.type
_entity_poly.pdbx_seq_one_letter_code
_entity_poly.pdbx_strand_id
1 'polypeptide(L)'
;MQRKYEINMEINRKLEHLTEEQIEEVITMYKDKSIRLSNIISKYNIDVKPSGLLSILPPIKTDEVCAICGAYLYQKLKPRTGYASDSQKDKFCLECGHWVYAKSIWETKKCTCEGCKAIAKAEEERKKKQIQEIYSKEKAQINFTELT
;
A
#
# COMPACT_ATOMS: atom_id res chain seq x y z
N MET A 1 -8.73 16.43 -20.21
CA MET A 1 -9.23 15.06 -19.97
C MET A 1 -8.77 14.58 -18.62
N GLN A 2 -9.70 14.19 -17.78
CA GLN A 2 -9.34 13.50 -16.54
C GLN A 2 -8.85 12.10 -16.88
N ARG A 3 -7.71 11.74 -16.35
CA ARG A 3 -7.18 10.39 -16.49
C ARG A 3 -8.03 9.42 -15.69
N LYS A 4 -8.33 8.27 -16.29
CA LYS A 4 -9.09 7.22 -15.63
C LYS A 4 -8.29 6.56 -14.48
N TYR A 5 -6.95 6.53 -14.62
CA TYR A 5 -6.03 6.00 -13.60
C TYR A 5 -4.84 6.93 -13.49
N GLU A 6 -4.40 7.22 -12.28
CA GLU A 6 -3.09 7.83 -12.05
C GLU A 6 -2.07 6.71 -11.81
N ILE A 7 -0.96 6.79 -12.53
CA ILE A 7 0.07 5.76 -12.59
C ILE A 7 1.32 6.26 -11.90
N ASN A 8 2.01 5.38 -11.17
CA ASN A 8 3.32 5.69 -10.66
C ASN A 8 4.29 5.89 -11.84
N MET A 9 5.03 6.98 -11.81
CA MET A 9 5.94 7.39 -12.90
C MET A 9 7.23 6.56 -12.99
N GLU A 10 7.49 5.66 -12.05
CA GLU A 10 8.57 4.69 -12.20
C GLU A 10 8.18 3.64 -13.24
N ILE A 11 8.55 3.93 -14.49
CA ILE A 11 8.17 3.10 -15.61
C ILE A 11 9.27 2.06 -15.86
N ASN A 12 8.87 0.80 -16.02
CA ASN A 12 9.76 -0.26 -16.41
C ASN A 12 10.39 0.07 -17.77
N ARG A 13 11.66 -0.28 -17.99
CA ARG A 13 12.40 -0.05 -19.24
C ARG A 13 11.64 -0.50 -20.48
N LYS A 14 10.88 -1.60 -20.37
CA LYS A 14 10.14 -2.16 -21.49
C LYS A 14 8.92 -1.33 -21.89
N LEU A 15 8.55 -0.35 -21.06
CA LEU A 15 7.47 0.60 -21.32
C LEU A 15 7.95 2.03 -21.59
N GLU A 16 9.26 2.27 -21.59
CA GLU A 16 9.85 3.62 -21.77
C GLU A 16 9.42 4.29 -23.07
N HIS A 17 9.18 3.53 -24.12
CA HIS A 17 8.75 4.05 -25.43
C HIS A 17 7.29 4.47 -25.47
N LEU A 18 6.53 4.22 -24.41
CA LEU A 18 5.11 4.55 -24.32
C LEU A 18 4.90 5.86 -23.56
N THR A 19 3.89 6.62 -23.99
CA THR A 19 3.42 7.78 -23.22
C THR A 19 2.59 7.32 -22.04
N GLU A 20 2.35 8.22 -21.07
CA GLU A 20 1.47 7.91 -19.93
C GLU A 20 0.09 7.49 -20.40
N GLU A 21 -0.46 8.16 -21.41
CA GLU A 21 -1.76 7.83 -21.97
C GLU A 21 -1.79 6.43 -22.58
N GLN A 22 -0.72 6.04 -23.27
CA GLN A 22 -0.59 4.70 -23.82
C GLN A 22 -0.48 3.64 -22.73
N ILE A 23 0.24 3.93 -21.64
CA ILE A 23 0.32 3.04 -20.48
C ILE A 23 -1.06 2.87 -19.83
N GLU A 24 -1.83 3.94 -19.68
CA GLU A 24 -3.19 3.87 -19.19
C GLU A 24 -4.09 3.01 -20.09
N GLU A 25 -3.93 3.12 -21.41
CA GLU A 25 -4.63 2.26 -22.37
C GLU A 25 -4.24 0.80 -22.19
N VAL A 26 -2.96 0.51 -22.02
CA VAL A 26 -2.46 -0.85 -21.78
C VAL A 26 -3.11 -1.42 -20.52
N ILE A 27 -3.16 -0.65 -19.44
CA ILE A 27 -3.80 -1.07 -18.19
C ILE A 27 -5.29 -1.34 -18.40
N THR A 28 -5.99 -0.46 -19.11
CA THR A 28 -7.41 -0.62 -19.44
C THR A 28 -7.64 -1.89 -20.27
N MET A 29 -6.83 -2.11 -21.29
CA MET A 29 -6.90 -3.31 -22.11
C MET A 29 -6.56 -4.56 -21.31
N TYR A 30 -5.61 -4.47 -20.39
CA TYR A 30 -5.26 -5.59 -19.51
C TYR A 30 -6.45 -6.00 -18.63
N LYS A 31 -7.23 -5.06 -18.15
CA LYS A 31 -8.42 -5.33 -17.33
C LYS A 31 -9.56 -5.94 -18.13
N ASP A 32 -9.58 -5.73 -19.44
CA ASP A 32 -10.59 -6.31 -20.33
C ASP A 32 -10.20 -7.72 -20.74
N LYS A 33 -10.88 -8.70 -20.16
CA LYS A 33 -10.62 -10.13 -20.40
C LYS A 33 -10.89 -10.56 -21.84
N SER A 34 -11.65 -9.79 -22.62
CA SER A 34 -11.93 -10.09 -24.02
C SER A 34 -10.74 -9.81 -24.94
N ILE A 35 -9.77 -9.00 -24.49
CA ILE A 35 -8.59 -8.65 -25.26
C ILE A 35 -7.45 -9.60 -24.89
N ARG A 36 -6.85 -10.23 -25.90
CA ARG A 36 -5.71 -11.12 -25.69
C ARG A 36 -4.45 -10.34 -25.31
N LEU A 37 -3.67 -10.86 -24.36
CA LEU A 37 -2.42 -10.23 -23.94
C LEU A 37 -1.43 -10.09 -25.09
N SER A 38 -1.36 -11.07 -25.98
CA SER A 38 -0.51 -11.00 -27.18
C SER A 38 -0.88 -9.83 -28.09
N ASN A 39 -2.15 -9.49 -28.19
CA ASN A 39 -2.60 -8.34 -28.98
C ASN A 39 -2.17 -7.01 -28.36
N ILE A 40 -2.20 -6.89 -27.03
CA ILE A 40 -1.73 -5.71 -26.31
C ILE A 40 -0.24 -5.52 -26.56
N ILE A 41 0.53 -6.58 -26.40
CA ILE A 41 1.99 -6.59 -26.59
C ILE A 41 2.35 -6.19 -28.01
N SER A 42 1.65 -6.73 -29.02
CA SER A 42 1.90 -6.42 -30.42
C SER A 42 1.54 -4.98 -30.76
N LYS A 43 0.42 -4.49 -30.23
CA LYS A 43 -0.05 -3.13 -30.51
C LYS A 43 0.95 -2.05 -30.04
N TYR A 44 1.57 -2.27 -28.89
CA TYR A 44 2.47 -1.30 -28.26
C TYR A 44 3.94 -1.69 -28.33
N ASN A 45 4.31 -2.72 -29.08
CA ASN A 45 5.69 -3.18 -29.24
C ASN A 45 6.38 -3.42 -27.88
N ILE A 46 5.73 -4.11 -26.98
CA ILE A 46 6.26 -4.41 -25.66
C ILE A 46 7.08 -5.71 -25.74
N ASP A 47 8.34 -5.64 -25.35
CA ASP A 47 9.27 -6.79 -25.44
C ASP A 47 9.16 -7.69 -24.22
N VAL A 48 8.01 -8.36 -24.06
CA VAL A 48 7.77 -9.32 -22.97
C VAL A 48 6.89 -10.46 -23.47
N LYS A 49 6.95 -11.58 -22.76
CA LYS A 49 6.01 -12.67 -22.98
C LYS A 49 4.65 -12.28 -22.39
N PRO A 50 3.53 -12.80 -22.93
CA PRO A 50 2.19 -12.51 -22.38
C PRO A 50 2.09 -12.72 -20.86
N SER A 51 2.69 -13.78 -20.34
CA SER A 51 2.71 -14.08 -18.90
C SER A 51 3.53 -13.09 -18.08
N GLY A 52 4.43 -12.33 -18.69
CA GLY A 52 5.27 -11.35 -18.02
C GLY A 52 4.71 -9.92 -18.04
N LEU A 53 3.62 -9.67 -18.76
CA LEU A 53 3.07 -8.32 -18.91
C LEU A 53 2.68 -7.71 -17.56
N LEU A 54 2.01 -8.45 -16.71
CA LEU A 54 1.56 -7.95 -15.40
C LEU A 54 2.72 -7.46 -14.54
N SER A 55 3.85 -8.17 -14.57
CA SER A 55 5.00 -7.84 -13.72
C SER A 55 5.68 -6.52 -14.08
N ILE A 56 5.53 -6.04 -15.31
CA ILE A 56 6.12 -4.78 -15.76
C ILE A 56 5.16 -3.60 -15.69
N LEU A 57 3.86 -3.84 -15.49
CA LEU A 57 2.88 -2.77 -15.37
C LEU A 57 3.04 -2.05 -14.03
N PRO A 58 2.97 -0.69 -14.03
CA PRO A 58 3.11 0.07 -12.80
C PRO A 58 1.89 -0.09 -11.88
N PRO A 59 2.05 0.16 -10.59
CA PRO A 59 0.91 0.19 -9.68
C PRO A 59 0.01 1.38 -9.99
N ILE A 60 -1.26 1.25 -9.65
CA ILE A 60 -2.27 2.28 -9.88
C ILE A 60 -2.68 2.96 -8.58
N LYS A 61 -3.02 4.21 -8.68
CA LYS A 61 -3.52 5.02 -7.56
C LYS A 61 -4.89 4.53 -7.10
N THR A 62 -5.09 4.43 -5.80
CA THR A 62 -6.37 4.09 -5.19
C THR A 62 -7.08 5.35 -4.68
N ASP A 63 -8.32 5.20 -4.23
CA ASP A 63 -9.07 6.30 -3.60
C ASP A 63 -8.72 6.52 -2.13
N GLU A 64 -7.89 5.65 -1.56
CA GLU A 64 -7.50 5.73 -0.16
C GLU A 64 -6.24 6.59 0.01
N VAL A 65 -6.18 7.30 1.14
CA VAL A 65 -5.03 8.14 1.49
C VAL A 65 -4.21 7.48 2.58
N CYS A 66 -2.90 7.78 2.57
CA CYS A 66 -1.99 7.31 3.60
C CYS A 66 -2.30 7.98 4.94
N ALA A 67 -2.45 7.18 6.01
CA ALA A 67 -2.70 7.69 7.36
C ALA A 67 -1.49 8.44 7.94
N ILE A 68 -0.30 8.26 7.37
CA ILE A 68 0.94 8.86 7.87
C ILE A 68 1.20 10.22 7.22
N CYS A 69 1.19 10.30 5.88
CA CYS A 69 1.57 11.53 5.16
C CYS A 69 0.43 12.17 4.35
N GLY A 70 -0.72 11.50 4.24
CA GLY A 70 -1.87 12.03 3.50
C GLY A 70 -1.82 11.87 1.98
N ALA A 71 -0.75 11.32 1.43
CA ALA A 71 -0.65 11.01 0.00
C ALA A 71 -1.54 9.82 -0.36
N TYR A 72 -1.90 9.69 -1.62
CA TYR A 72 -2.70 8.55 -2.05
C TYR A 72 -1.92 7.25 -2.01
N LEU A 73 -2.59 6.17 -1.64
CA LEU A 73 -2.04 4.83 -1.68
C LEU A 73 -2.12 4.24 -3.08
N TYR A 74 -1.16 3.41 -3.43
CA TYR A 74 -1.09 2.69 -4.69
C TYR A 74 -1.26 1.20 -4.47
N GLN A 75 -1.74 0.50 -5.48
CA GLN A 75 -1.96 -0.94 -5.43
C GLN A 75 -1.52 -1.57 -6.75
N LYS A 76 -0.88 -2.73 -6.68
CA LYS A 76 -0.50 -3.48 -7.88
C LYS A 76 -1.74 -4.00 -8.60
N LEU A 77 -1.66 -4.09 -9.93
CA LEU A 77 -2.72 -4.67 -10.74
C LEU A 77 -2.93 -6.14 -10.39
N LYS A 78 -4.19 -6.54 -10.34
CA LYS A 78 -4.57 -7.93 -10.08
C LYS A 78 -4.46 -8.75 -11.37
N PRO A 79 -4.10 -10.05 -11.29
CA PRO A 79 -4.08 -10.91 -12.46
C PRO A 79 -5.49 -11.08 -13.03
N ARG A 80 -5.56 -11.33 -14.34
CA ARG A 80 -6.84 -11.55 -15.04
C ARG A 80 -7.55 -12.82 -14.60
N THR A 81 -6.76 -13.85 -14.32
CA THR A 81 -7.25 -15.19 -14.01
C THR A 81 -6.76 -15.60 -12.64
N GLY A 82 -7.58 -16.38 -11.93
CA GLY A 82 -7.26 -16.85 -10.60
C GLY A 82 -7.52 -15.82 -9.52
N TYR A 83 -7.11 -16.13 -8.32
CA TYR A 83 -7.27 -15.26 -7.17
C TYR A 83 -6.03 -14.39 -6.99
N ALA A 84 -6.24 -13.11 -6.65
CA ALA A 84 -5.15 -12.25 -6.26
C ALA A 84 -4.50 -12.79 -4.98
N SER A 85 -3.15 -12.86 -4.96
CA SER A 85 -2.42 -13.17 -3.74
C SER A 85 -2.61 -12.06 -2.70
N ASP A 86 -2.37 -12.36 -1.43
CA ASP A 86 -2.49 -11.35 -0.37
C ASP A 86 -1.58 -10.15 -0.63
N SER A 87 -0.35 -10.39 -1.13
CA SER A 87 0.58 -9.32 -1.49
C SER A 87 0.07 -8.42 -2.63
N GLN A 88 -0.78 -8.96 -3.53
CA GLN A 88 -1.38 -8.17 -4.62
C GLN A 88 -2.55 -7.30 -4.15
N LYS A 89 -3.11 -7.60 -2.98
CA LYS A 89 -4.17 -6.80 -2.37
C LYS A 89 -3.64 -5.69 -1.47
N ASP A 90 -2.34 -5.74 -1.13
CA ASP A 90 -1.71 -4.73 -0.29
C ASP A 90 -1.69 -3.38 -1.00
N LYS A 91 -1.80 -2.33 -0.20
CA LYS A 91 -1.68 -0.94 -0.66
C LYS A 91 -0.44 -0.31 -0.04
N PHE A 92 0.17 0.63 -0.74
CA PHE A 92 1.40 1.23 -0.25
C PHE A 92 1.49 2.71 -0.66
N CYS A 93 2.22 3.46 0.15
CA CYS A 93 2.49 4.86 -0.10
C CYS A 93 3.87 5.02 -0.74
N LEU A 94 3.94 5.75 -1.86
CA LEU A 94 5.19 6.01 -2.55
C LEU A 94 5.99 7.14 -1.91
N GLU A 95 5.32 8.03 -1.16
CA GLU A 95 5.97 9.18 -0.55
C GLU A 95 6.73 8.81 0.74
N CYS A 96 6.06 8.13 1.67
CA CYS A 96 6.64 7.82 2.99
C CYS A 96 6.97 6.33 3.20
N GLY A 97 6.62 5.47 2.24
CA GLY A 97 6.88 4.04 2.34
C GLY A 97 5.93 3.28 3.25
N HIS A 98 4.85 3.91 3.69
CA HIS A 98 3.86 3.23 4.51
C HIS A 98 3.19 2.09 3.74
N TRP A 99 3.03 0.96 4.37
CA TRP A 99 2.45 -0.25 3.76
C TRP A 99 1.20 -0.67 4.51
N VAL A 100 0.10 -0.83 3.77
CA VAL A 100 -1.17 -1.34 4.31
C VAL A 100 -1.34 -2.78 3.83
N TYR A 101 -1.07 -3.72 4.71
CA TYR A 101 -1.21 -5.14 4.39
C TYR A 101 -2.67 -5.56 4.33
N ALA A 102 -3.01 -6.38 3.34
CA ALA A 102 -4.33 -6.99 3.25
C ALA A 102 -4.55 -7.88 4.47
N LYS A 103 -5.77 -7.84 5.02
CA LYS A 103 -6.11 -8.66 6.19
C LYS A 103 -6.12 -10.15 5.80
N SER A 104 -5.32 -10.94 6.50
CA SER A 104 -5.30 -12.39 6.37
C SER A 104 -5.78 -13.04 7.67
N ILE A 105 -6.49 -14.17 7.56
CA ILE A 105 -6.94 -14.95 8.73
C ILE A 105 -5.76 -15.54 9.50
N TRP A 106 -4.64 -15.75 8.79
CA TRP A 106 -3.49 -16.49 9.31
C TRP A 106 -2.32 -15.61 9.77
N GLU A 107 -2.20 -14.41 9.23
CA GLU A 107 -1.08 -13.50 9.54
C GLU A 107 -1.55 -12.06 9.68
N THR A 108 -1.16 -11.41 10.77
CA THR A 108 -1.29 -9.97 10.96
C THR A 108 0.09 -9.32 10.76
N LYS A 109 0.37 -8.85 9.55
CA LYS A 109 1.58 -8.09 9.25
C LYS A 109 1.33 -6.62 9.56
N LYS A 110 2.31 -5.98 10.19
CA LYS A 110 2.27 -4.55 10.49
C LYS A 110 3.35 -3.83 9.70
N CYS A 111 3.04 -2.63 9.25
CA CYS A 111 4.00 -1.79 8.57
C CYS A 111 5.15 -1.38 9.50
N THR A 112 6.36 -1.39 8.97
CA THR A 112 7.58 -1.01 9.70
C THR A 112 8.19 0.28 9.16
N CYS A 113 7.43 1.14 8.47
CA CYS A 113 7.92 2.44 8.02
C CYS A 113 8.21 3.36 9.22
N GLU A 114 8.99 4.41 8.99
CA GLU A 114 9.39 5.35 10.04
C GLU A 114 8.18 5.99 10.74
N GLY A 115 7.14 6.35 10.00
CA GLY A 115 5.92 6.90 10.56
C GLY A 115 5.21 5.93 11.49
N CYS A 116 5.08 4.66 11.10
CA CYS A 116 4.48 3.62 11.93
C CYS A 116 5.29 3.32 13.18
N LYS A 117 6.62 3.30 13.06
CA LYS A 117 7.52 3.14 14.21
C LYS A 117 7.37 4.29 15.20
N ALA A 118 7.27 5.52 14.71
CA ALA A 118 7.09 6.70 15.55
C ALA A 118 5.74 6.66 16.29
N ILE A 119 4.66 6.26 15.63
CA ILE A 119 3.34 6.11 16.25
C ILE A 119 3.37 5.03 17.34
N ALA A 120 3.95 3.88 17.04
CA ALA A 120 4.05 2.78 18.00
C ALA A 120 4.84 3.18 19.24
N LYS A 121 5.94 3.92 19.07
CA LYS A 121 6.75 4.44 20.15
C LYS A 121 5.98 5.45 21.01
N ALA A 122 5.24 6.36 20.36
CA ALA A 122 4.43 7.35 21.07
C ALA A 122 3.31 6.70 21.88
N GLU A 123 2.66 5.68 21.33
CA GLU A 123 1.63 4.92 22.06
C GLU A 123 2.21 4.17 23.26
N GLU A 124 3.37 3.56 23.10
CA GLU A 124 4.06 2.87 24.20
C GLU A 124 4.41 3.84 25.32
N GLU A 125 4.97 5.00 25.01
CA GLU A 125 5.28 6.04 25.99
C GLU A 125 4.02 6.56 26.70
N ARG A 126 2.92 6.73 25.96
CA ARG A 126 1.65 7.15 26.55
C ARG A 126 1.12 6.11 27.53
N LYS A 127 1.19 4.83 27.19
CA LYS A 127 0.79 3.73 28.07
C LYS A 127 1.65 3.69 29.34
N LYS A 128 2.96 3.89 29.21
CA LYS A 128 3.87 3.94 30.36
C LYS A 128 3.52 5.10 31.29
N LYS A 129 3.22 6.28 30.77
CA LYS A 129 2.79 7.44 31.56
C LYS A 129 1.48 7.16 32.31
N GLN A 130 0.50 6.55 31.65
CA GLN A 130 -0.77 6.18 32.29
C GLN A 130 -0.56 5.21 33.45
N ILE A 131 0.27 4.20 33.24
CA ILE A 131 0.61 3.23 34.29
C ILE A 131 1.30 3.92 35.47
N GLN A 132 2.25 4.82 35.21
CA GLN A 132 2.93 5.58 36.25
C GLN A 132 1.98 6.48 37.03
N GLU A 133 1.05 7.15 36.36
CA GLU A 133 0.02 8.00 36.99
C GLU A 133 -0.88 7.17 37.91
N ILE A 134 -1.35 6.03 37.44
CA ILE A 134 -2.19 5.13 38.25
C ILE A 134 -1.40 4.64 39.47
N TYR A 135 -0.17 4.23 39.26
CA TYR A 135 0.71 3.74 40.35
C TYR A 135 0.99 4.84 41.38
N SER A 136 1.26 6.06 40.93
CA SER A 136 1.49 7.20 41.82
C SER A 136 0.24 7.54 42.65
N LYS A 137 -0.94 7.48 42.05
CA LYS A 137 -2.20 7.71 42.76
C LYS A 137 -2.46 6.65 43.83
N GLU A 138 -2.24 5.39 43.51
CA GLU A 138 -2.40 4.28 44.47
C GLU A 138 -1.44 4.43 45.63
N LYS A 139 -0.17 4.77 45.36
CA LYS A 139 0.86 5.00 46.36
C LYS A 139 0.51 6.18 47.28
N ALA A 140 -0.02 7.25 46.71
CA ALA A 140 -0.47 8.40 47.51
C ALA A 140 -1.67 8.06 48.40
N GLN A 141 -2.60 7.27 47.93
CA GLN A 141 -3.73 6.77 48.73
C GLN A 141 -3.30 5.90 49.88
N ILE A 142 -2.36 4.99 49.65
CA ILE A 142 -1.80 4.12 50.67
C ILE A 142 -1.10 4.95 51.78
N ASN A 143 -0.28 5.92 51.40
CA ASN A 143 0.37 6.80 52.33
C ASN A 143 -0.61 7.64 53.16
N PHE A 144 -1.70 8.12 52.54
CA PHE A 144 -2.74 8.86 53.23
C PHE A 144 -3.47 7.98 54.25
N THR A 145 -3.73 6.74 53.91
CA THR A 145 -4.39 5.77 54.80
C THR A 145 -3.53 5.40 55.99
N GLU A 146 -2.21 5.28 55.81
CA GLU A 146 -1.25 5.00 56.86
C GLU A 146 -1.11 6.15 57.87
N LEU A 147 -1.34 7.39 57.44
CA LEU A 147 -1.28 8.59 58.30
C LEU A 147 -2.52 8.79 59.17
N THR A 148 -3.58 8.07 58.93
CA THR A 148 -4.81 8.10 59.72
C THR A 148 -4.85 6.93 60.65
#